data_f4829a3e59d22a9a626b37b90151d47f
#
_entry.id   f4829a3e59d22a9a626b37b90151d47f
#
_cell.length_a   1.000
_cell.length_b   1.000
_cell.length_c   1.000
_cell.angle_alpha   90.00
_cell.angle_beta   90.00
_cell.angle_gamma   90.00
#
_symmetry.space_group_name_H-M   'P 1'
#
loop_
_entity.id
_entity.type
_entity.pdbx_description
1 polymer ?
#
loop_
_entity_poly.entity_id
_entity_poly.type
_entity_poly.pdbx_seq_one_letter_code
_entity_poly.pdbx_strand_id
1 'polypeptide(L)'
;MLKSLLKSRSDKSLGVEICAAVGTRARNPVFFTEFAVPDTIDGRFDLVVLHAWLVLERLRELGMKDVSQGVVDSLFASFDESLRELGVGDIGIGHRVKKMADAFYGRLSAYREAKGREALKEAILRNVYRGGAAHDAQAASLAAYIEAAKVAVNDSDMAAGTVNFGDVSPFVR
;
A
#
# COMPACT_ATOMS: atom_id res chain seq x y z
N MET A 1 1.46 -32.23 11.16
CA MET A 1 1.98 -31.13 11.98
C MET A 1 3.21 -30.46 11.36
N LEU A 2 4.32 -31.16 11.09
CA LEU A 2 5.56 -30.55 10.57
C LEU A 2 5.38 -29.79 9.23
N LYS A 3 4.63 -30.36 8.26
CA LYS A 3 4.33 -29.73 6.97
C LYS A 3 3.49 -28.46 7.11
N SER A 4 2.58 -28.37 8.06
CA SER A 4 1.77 -27.18 8.34
C SER A 4 2.61 -26.05 8.95
N LEU A 5 3.54 -26.39 9.84
CA LEU A 5 4.47 -25.42 10.44
C LEU A 5 5.49 -24.88 9.43
N LEU A 6 5.99 -25.73 8.54
CA LEU A 6 6.91 -25.34 7.46
C LEU A 6 6.20 -24.43 6.43
N LYS A 7 4.95 -24.76 6.06
CA LYS A 7 4.12 -23.94 5.18
C LYS A 7 3.86 -22.56 5.79
N SER A 8 3.42 -22.48 7.05
CA SER A 8 3.16 -21.23 7.76
C SER A 8 4.40 -20.33 7.87
N ARG A 9 5.60 -20.94 8.00
CA ARG A 9 6.87 -20.20 8.04
C ARG A 9 7.25 -19.65 6.66
N SER A 10 7.00 -20.41 5.59
CA SER A 10 7.16 -19.99 4.21
C SER A 10 6.22 -18.82 3.86
N ASP A 11 4.95 -18.92 4.23
CA ASP A 11 3.93 -17.92 3.94
C ASP A 11 4.22 -16.58 4.65
N LYS A 12 4.75 -16.62 5.88
CA LYS A 12 5.21 -15.41 6.60
C LYS A 12 6.43 -14.76 5.94
N SER A 13 7.43 -15.55 5.53
CA SER A 13 8.61 -15.04 4.82
C SER A 13 8.20 -14.37 3.52
N LEU A 14 7.30 -15.00 2.77
CA LEU A 14 6.75 -14.48 1.54
C LEU A 14 5.99 -13.15 1.76
N GLY A 15 5.22 -13.06 2.85
CA GLY A 15 4.57 -11.81 3.25
C GLY A 15 5.55 -10.67 3.52
N VAL A 16 6.69 -10.96 4.15
CA VAL A 16 7.77 -9.99 4.38
C VAL A 16 8.37 -9.49 3.07
N GLU A 17 8.68 -10.39 2.13
CA GLU A 17 9.25 -10.05 0.81
C GLU A 17 8.30 -9.16 0.00
N ILE A 18 7.03 -9.53 -0.05
CA ILE A 18 5.99 -8.74 -0.72
C ILE A 18 5.81 -7.37 -0.05
N CYS A 19 5.82 -7.31 1.29
CA CYS A 19 5.77 -6.05 2.04
C CYS A 19 6.97 -5.14 1.70
N ALA A 20 8.17 -5.70 1.58
CA ALA A 20 9.35 -4.95 1.18
C ALA A 20 9.22 -4.36 -0.24
N ALA A 21 8.65 -5.11 -1.19
CA ALA A 21 8.37 -4.63 -2.54
C ALA A 21 7.36 -3.46 -2.54
N VAL A 22 6.29 -3.56 -1.74
CA VAL A 22 5.33 -2.47 -1.52
C VAL A 22 6.04 -1.23 -0.97
N GLY A 23 6.84 -1.38 0.07
CA GLY A 23 7.58 -0.28 0.69
C GLY A 23 8.57 0.39 -0.27
N THR A 24 9.30 -0.40 -1.05
CA THR A 24 10.23 0.10 -2.06
C THR A 24 9.50 0.91 -3.13
N ARG A 25 8.39 0.39 -3.65
CA ARG A 25 7.59 1.10 -4.66
C ARG A 25 7.01 2.41 -4.13
N ALA A 26 6.42 2.38 -2.95
CA ALA A 26 5.78 3.55 -2.33
C ALA A 26 6.77 4.68 -2.00
N ARG A 27 8.07 4.37 -1.85
CA ARG A 27 9.13 5.36 -1.58
C ARG A 27 9.77 5.95 -2.83
N ASN A 28 9.32 5.56 -4.04
CA ASN A 28 9.89 6.12 -5.26
C ASN A 28 9.69 7.66 -5.26
N PRO A 29 10.77 8.45 -5.44
CA PRO A 29 10.73 9.90 -5.41
C PRO A 29 9.70 10.53 -6.35
N VAL A 30 9.42 9.87 -7.47
CA VAL A 30 8.47 10.34 -8.49
C VAL A 30 7.09 10.68 -7.92
N PHE A 31 6.63 9.96 -6.89
CA PHE A 31 5.34 10.23 -6.27
C PHE A 31 5.28 11.57 -5.54
N PHE A 32 6.41 12.02 -5.04
CA PHE A 32 6.53 13.29 -4.32
C PHE A 32 6.82 14.45 -5.28
N THR A 33 7.68 14.23 -6.29
CA THR A 33 8.11 15.28 -7.23
C THR A 33 7.09 15.54 -8.34
N GLU A 34 6.54 14.48 -8.93
CA GLU A 34 5.69 14.60 -10.12
C GLU A 34 4.19 14.50 -9.80
N PHE A 35 3.83 13.59 -8.89
CA PHE A 35 2.43 13.47 -8.46
C PHE A 35 2.08 14.41 -7.31
N ALA A 36 3.05 15.19 -6.80
CA ALA A 36 2.89 16.13 -5.70
C ALA A 36 2.22 15.53 -4.44
N VAL A 37 2.46 14.24 -4.18
CA VAL A 37 2.07 13.65 -2.90
C VAL A 37 2.90 14.32 -1.80
N PRO A 38 2.29 14.82 -0.71
CA PRO A 38 3.06 15.45 0.34
C PRO A 38 4.13 14.53 0.93
N ASP A 39 5.40 14.97 0.93
CA ASP A 39 6.49 14.20 1.55
C ASP A 39 6.47 14.35 3.07
N THR A 40 5.44 13.81 3.66
CA THR A 40 5.17 13.76 5.10
C THR A 40 4.97 12.31 5.54
N ILE A 41 4.95 12.07 6.85
CA ILE A 41 4.62 10.74 7.39
C ILE A 41 3.28 10.24 6.84
N ASP A 42 2.27 11.11 6.82
CA ASP A 42 0.93 10.77 6.33
C ASP A 42 0.93 10.48 4.82
N GLY A 43 1.59 11.30 3.99
CA GLY A 43 1.67 11.08 2.55
C GLY A 43 2.43 9.79 2.19
N ARG A 44 3.52 9.50 2.91
CA ARG A 44 4.26 8.24 2.78
C ARG A 44 3.40 7.05 3.18
N PHE A 45 2.65 7.15 4.29
CA PHE A 45 1.69 6.15 4.70
C PHE A 45 0.60 5.92 3.64
N ASP A 46 0.04 6.98 3.07
CA ASP A 46 -1.01 6.90 2.04
C ASP A 46 -0.52 6.16 0.79
N LEU A 47 0.72 6.42 0.34
CA LEU A 47 1.33 5.69 -0.78
C LEU A 47 1.55 4.21 -0.46
N VAL A 48 2.00 3.88 0.75
CA VAL A 48 2.13 2.49 1.18
C VAL A 48 0.77 1.79 1.16
N VAL A 49 -0.27 2.41 1.70
CA VAL A 49 -1.63 1.84 1.72
C VAL A 49 -2.17 1.64 0.30
N LEU A 50 -1.93 2.59 -0.59
CA LEU A 50 -2.41 2.54 -1.98
C LEU A 50 -1.78 1.36 -2.74
N HIS A 51 -0.47 1.14 -2.59
CA HIS A 51 0.22 0.01 -3.21
C HIS A 51 -0.07 -1.32 -2.51
N ALA A 52 -0.22 -1.31 -1.18
CA ALA A 52 -0.63 -2.48 -0.41
C ALA A 52 -2.02 -2.97 -0.83
N TRP A 53 -2.95 -2.05 -1.09
CA TRP A 53 -4.27 -2.40 -1.60
C TRP A 53 -4.20 -3.25 -2.87
N LEU A 54 -3.39 -2.88 -3.86
CA LEU A 54 -3.21 -3.64 -5.11
C LEU A 54 -2.77 -5.08 -4.84
N VAL A 55 -1.78 -5.23 -3.99
CA VAL A 55 -1.21 -6.53 -3.62
C VAL A 55 -2.21 -7.38 -2.83
N LEU A 56 -2.86 -6.80 -1.83
CA LEU A 56 -3.84 -7.50 -0.99
C LEU A 56 -5.06 -7.95 -1.80
N GLU A 57 -5.53 -7.17 -2.78
CA GLU A 57 -6.59 -7.61 -3.69
C GLU A 57 -6.13 -8.80 -4.54
N ARG A 58 -4.91 -8.76 -5.07
CA ARG A 58 -4.38 -9.88 -5.85
C ARG A 58 -4.20 -11.15 -5.01
N LEU A 59 -3.64 -11.04 -3.82
CA LEU A 59 -3.51 -12.17 -2.89
C LEU A 59 -4.87 -12.75 -2.49
N ARG A 60 -5.89 -11.90 -2.32
CA ARG A 60 -7.27 -12.31 -2.06
C ARG A 60 -7.85 -13.11 -3.23
N GLU A 61 -7.65 -12.65 -4.46
CA GLU A 61 -8.09 -13.34 -5.69
C GLU A 61 -7.43 -14.72 -5.83
N LEU A 62 -6.15 -14.83 -5.47
CA LEU A 62 -5.38 -16.07 -5.49
C LEU A 62 -5.69 -16.98 -4.29
N GLY A 63 -6.49 -16.55 -3.33
CA GLY A 63 -6.79 -17.31 -2.12
C GLY A 63 -5.63 -17.45 -1.14
N MET A 64 -4.57 -16.62 -1.25
CA MET A 64 -3.34 -16.66 -0.44
C MET A 64 -3.51 -15.92 0.90
N LYS A 65 -4.43 -16.39 1.73
CA LYS A 65 -4.85 -15.70 2.97
C LYS A 65 -3.71 -15.55 3.98
N ASP A 66 -2.90 -16.59 4.17
CA ASP A 66 -1.81 -16.58 5.16
C ASP A 66 -0.69 -15.64 4.74
N VAL A 67 -0.40 -15.57 3.43
CA VAL A 67 0.55 -14.58 2.86
C VAL A 67 0.00 -13.16 3.00
N SER A 68 -1.30 -12.96 2.71
CA SER A 68 -1.97 -11.66 2.88
C SER A 68 -1.89 -11.16 4.31
N GLN A 69 -2.11 -12.05 5.30
CA GLN A 69 -1.92 -11.72 6.71
C GLN A 69 -0.46 -11.38 7.02
N GLY A 70 0.50 -12.14 6.48
CA GLY A 70 1.92 -11.86 6.63
C GLY A 70 2.34 -10.49 6.08
N VAL A 71 1.76 -10.04 4.96
CA VAL A 71 1.96 -8.69 4.41
C VAL A 71 1.46 -7.64 5.40
N VAL A 72 0.23 -7.79 5.90
CA VAL A 72 -0.37 -6.84 6.86
C VAL A 72 0.44 -6.78 8.15
N ASP A 73 0.80 -7.93 8.72
CA ASP A 73 1.61 -7.99 9.95
C ASP A 73 2.97 -7.27 9.77
N SER A 74 3.61 -7.47 8.60
CA SER A 74 4.90 -6.84 8.29
C SER A 74 4.76 -5.32 8.08
N LEU A 75 3.67 -4.84 7.47
CA LEU A 75 3.39 -3.41 7.33
C LEU A 75 3.22 -2.76 8.70
N PHE A 76 2.44 -3.36 9.60
CA PHE A 76 2.23 -2.80 10.94
C PHE A 76 3.48 -2.86 11.80
N ALA A 77 4.32 -3.89 11.68
CA ALA A 77 5.63 -3.93 12.31
C ALA A 77 6.53 -2.78 11.84
N SER A 78 6.55 -2.50 10.52
CA SER A 78 7.32 -1.38 9.97
C SER A 78 6.78 -0.01 10.41
N PHE A 79 5.47 0.14 10.59
CA PHE A 79 4.88 1.38 11.11
C PHE A 79 5.24 1.60 12.57
N ASP A 80 5.19 0.55 13.41
CA ASP A 80 5.59 0.60 14.82
C ASP A 80 7.08 1.01 14.93
N GLU A 81 7.96 0.38 14.16
CA GLU A 81 9.39 0.70 14.13
C GLU A 81 9.63 2.17 13.72
N SER A 82 8.99 2.63 12.65
CA SER A 82 9.10 4.02 12.19
C SER A 82 8.65 5.04 13.26
N LEU A 83 7.59 4.73 14.01
CA LEU A 83 7.13 5.59 15.09
C LEU A 83 8.12 5.63 16.27
N ARG A 84 8.80 4.51 16.58
CA ARG A 84 9.85 4.43 17.60
C ARG A 84 11.06 5.25 17.20
N GLU A 85 11.50 5.15 15.95
CA GLU A 85 12.62 5.96 15.42
C GLU A 85 12.33 7.47 15.50
N LEU A 86 11.07 7.88 15.39
CA LEU A 86 10.62 9.26 15.54
C LEU A 86 10.50 9.72 17.01
N GLY A 87 10.89 8.87 17.98
CA GLY A 87 10.90 9.21 19.39
C GLY A 87 9.52 9.19 20.06
N VAL A 88 8.54 8.52 19.46
CA VAL A 88 7.23 8.33 20.09
C VAL A 88 7.38 7.35 21.25
N GLY A 89 7.06 7.79 22.47
CA GLY A 89 7.11 6.91 23.65
C GLY A 89 6.07 5.79 23.61
N ASP A 90 6.34 4.69 24.32
CA ASP A 90 5.55 3.43 24.26
C ASP A 90 4.06 3.62 24.49
N ILE A 91 3.62 4.51 25.38
CA ILE A 91 2.20 4.79 25.61
C ILE A 91 1.56 5.47 24.40
N GLY A 92 2.29 6.32 23.69
CA GLY A 92 1.83 7.03 22.49
C GLY A 92 1.78 6.13 21.26
N ILE A 93 2.69 5.15 21.17
CA ILE A 93 2.77 4.23 20.01
C ILE A 93 1.49 3.44 19.84
N GLY A 94 0.99 2.78 20.89
CA GLY A 94 -0.24 1.96 20.79
C GLY A 94 -1.45 2.74 20.27
N HIS A 95 -1.61 3.99 20.71
CA HIS A 95 -2.70 4.86 20.24
C HIS A 95 -2.52 5.26 18.76
N ARG A 96 -1.28 5.57 18.34
CA ARG A 96 -0.98 5.94 16.94
C ARG A 96 -1.14 4.74 16.01
N VAL A 97 -0.63 3.57 16.38
CA VAL A 97 -0.77 2.34 15.60
C VAL A 97 -2.25 1.97 15.42
N LYS A 98 -3.07 2.14 16.46
CA LYS A 98 -4.53 1.94 16.35
C LYS A 98 -5.16 2.90 15.35
N LYS A 99 -4.83 4.19 15.41
CA LYS A 99 -5.31 5.18 14.42
C LYS A 99 -4.85 4.85 13.00
N MET A 100 -3.62 4.39 12.84
CA MET A 100 -3.09 3.95 11.55
C MET A 100 -3.84 2.72 11.04
N ALA A 101 -4.20 1.77 11.92
CA ALA A 101 -5.01 0.61 11.55
C ALA A 101 -6.40 1.02 11.06
N ASP A 102 -7.09 1.88 11.79
CA ASP A 102 -8.40 2.39 11.39
C ASP A 102 -8.32 3.11 10.03
N ALA A 103 -7.28 3.93 9.84
CA ALA A 103 -7.02 4.64 8.59
C ALA A 103 -6.66 3.68 7.43
N PHE A 104 -5.85 2.65 7.69
CA PHE A 104 -5.46 1.63 6.73
C PHE A 104 -6.69 0.89 6.17
N TYR A 105 -7.49 0.30 7.05
CA TYR A 105 -8.67 -0.45 6.63
C TYR A 105 -9.74 0.44 6.00
N GLY A 106 -9.92 1.66 6.48
CA GLY A 106 -10.83 2.62 5.87
C GLY A 106 -10.44 2.97 4.43
N ARG A 107 -9.13 3.15 4.14
CA ARG A 107 -8.63 3.39 2.79
C ARG A 107 -8.77 2.16 1.89
N LEU A 108 -8.44 0.97 2.40
CA LEU A 108 -8.64 -0.28 1.63
C LEU A 108 -10.10 -0.44 1.20
N SER A 109 -11.07 -0.14 2.10
CA SER A 109 -12.50 -0.17 1.78
C SER A 109 -12.83 0.86 0.70
N ALA A 110 -12.39 2.11 0.87
CA ALA A 110 -12.65 3.18 -0.09
C ALA A 110 -12.13 2.86 -1.50
N TYR A 111 -10.91 2.30 -1.61
CA TYR A 111 -10.34 1.92 -2.91
C TYR A 111 -11.04 0.70 -3.52
N ARG A 112 -11.46 -0.27 -2.70
CA ARG A 112 -12.22 -1.45 -3.14
C ARG A 112 -13.61 -1.09 -3.66
N GLU A 113 -14.27 -0.14 -3.03
CA GLU A 113 -15.60 0.35 -3.38
C GLU A 113 -15.59 1.26 -4.61
N ALA A 114 -14.46 1.91 -4.90
CA ALA A 114 -14.30 2.76 -6.07
C ALA A 114 -14.40 1.95 -7.37
N LYS A 115 -15.48 2.17 -8.11
CA LYS A 115 -15.71 1.51 -9.40
C LYS A 115 -15.38 2.45 -10.54
N GLY A 116 -14.31 2.11 -11.28
CA GLY A 116 -13.81 2.92 -12.40
C GLY A 116 -12.92 4.07 -11.95
N ARG A 117 -12.26 4.67 -12.96
CA ARG A 117 -11.19 5.67 -12.77
C ARG A 117 -11.64 6.91 -12.01
N GLU A 118 -12.81 7.43 -12.31
CA GLU A 118 -13.30 8.65 -11.66
C GLU A 118 -13.55 8.43 -10.16
N ALA A 119 -14.20 7.34 -9.79
CA ALA A 119 -14.40 7.01 -8.38
C ALA A 119 -13.08 6.75 -7.65
N LEU A 120 -12.10 6.13 -8.32
CA LEU A 120 -10.76 5.94 -7.78
C LEU A 120 -10.02 7.28 -7.61
N LYS A 121 -10.11 8.18 -8.59
CA LYS A 121 -9.57 9.54 -8.50
C LYS A 121 -10.14 10.28 -7.28
N GLU A 122 -11.45 10.25 -7.11
CA GLU A 122 -12.10 10.89 -5.95
C GLU A 122 -11.64 10.27 -4.61
N ALA A 123 -11.50 8.95 -4.55
CA ALA A 123 -10.97 8.29 -3.35
C ALA A 123 -9.51 8.69 -3.08
N ILE A 124 -8.67 8.79 -4.10
CA ILE A 124 -7.28 9.24 -4.01
C ILE A 124 -7.23 10.72 -3.60
N LEU A 125 -8.03 11.59 -4.24
CA LEU A 125 -8.09 13.01 -3.92
C LEU A 125 -8.41 13.22 -2.44
N ARG A 126 -9.40 12.51 -1.93
CA ARG A 126 -9.81 12.57 -0.52
C ARG A 126 -8.75 12.04 0.44
N ASN A 127 -8.16 10.88 0.14
CA ASN A 127 -7.28 10.18 1.08
C ASN A 127 -5.81 10.65 1.00
N VAL A 128 -5.27 10.87 -0.20
CA VAL A 128 -3.87 11.26 -0.41
C VAL A 128 -3.71 12.79 -0.34
N TYR A 129 -4.62 13.54 -0.98
CA TYR A 129 -4.54 15.00 -1.09
C TYR A 129 -5.50 15.75 -0.16
N ARG A 130 -6.15 15.05 0.77
CA ARG A 130 -7.06 15.63 1.79
C ARG A 130 -8.22 16.43 1.19
N GLY A 131 -8.68 16.07 -0.01
CA GLY A 131 -9.78 16.74 -0.72
C GLY A 131 -9.40 18.08 -1.35
N GLY A 132 -8.12 18.42 -1.45
CA GLY A 132 -7.65 19.66 -2.02
C GLY A 132 -7.89 19.73 -3.53
N ALA A 133 -8.87 20.54 -4.00
CA ALA A 133 -9.23 20.68 -5.40
C ALA A 133 -8.05 21.09 -6.31
N ALA A 134 -7.03 21.75 -5.75
CA ALA A 134 -5.80 22.11 -6.46
C ALA A 134 -5.01 20.88 -6.96
N HIS A 135 -5.27 19.69 -6.44
CA HIS A 135 -4.60 18.45 -6.79
C HIS A 135 -5.45 17.51 -7.67
N ASP A 136 -6.50 18.00 -8.29
CA ASP A 136 -7.38 17.17 -9.14
C ASP A 136 -6.63 16.50 -10.29
N ALA A 137 -5.74 17.24 -10.97
CA ALA A 137 -4.93 16.73 -12.06
C ALA A 137 -3.92 15.64 -11.59
N GLN A 138 -3.29 15.84 -10.43
CA GLN A 138 -2.36 14.89 -9.83
C GLN A 138 -3.11 13.62 -9.37
N ALA A 139 -4.27 13.78 -8.77
CA ALA A 139 -5.12 12.66 -8.39
C ALA A 139 -5.58 11.84 -9.61
N ALA A 140 -5.91 12.51 -10.73
CA ALA A 140 -6.26 11.85 -11.99
C ALA A 140 -5.06 11.06 -12.56
N SER A 141 -3.86 11.66 -12.58
CA SER A 141 -2.64 10.97 -13.03
C SER A 141 -2.30 9.78 -12.13
N LEU A 142 -2.41 9.95 -10.80
CA LEU A 142 -2.15 8.87 -9.85
C LEU A 142 -3.19 7.75 -9.99
N ALA A 143 -4.46 8.06 -10.21
CA ALA A 143 -5.50 7.07 -10.46
C ALA A 143 -5.23 6.26 -11.75
N ALA A 144 -4.79 6.94 -12.81
CA ALA A 144 -4.43 6.28 -14.07
C ALA A 144 -3.24 5.33 -13.88
N TYR A 145 -2.21 5.77 -13.16
CA TYR A 145 -1.09 4.91 -12.79
C TYR A 145 -1.54 3.69 -11.97
N ILE A 146 -2.38 3.88 -10.96
CA ILE A 146 -2.85 2.80 -10.09
C ILE A 146 -3.68 1.76 -10.86
N GLU A 147 -4.48 2.17 -11.84
CA GLU A 147 -5.18 1.23 -12.72
C GLU A 147 -4.20 0.39 -13.55
N ALA A 148 -3.17 1.01 -14.13
CA ALA A 148 -2.13 0.30 -14.86
C ALA A 148 -1.31 -0.62 -13.94
N ALA A 149 -0.95 -0.15 -12.75
CA ALA A 149 -0.26 -0.94 -11.74
C ALA A 149 -1.10 -2.16 -11.29
N LYS A 150 -2.41 -2.02 -11.20
CA LYS A 150 -3.31 -3.15 -10.90
C LYS A 150 -3.21 -4.26 -11.95
N VAL A 151 -3.14 -3.87 -13.22
CA VAL A 151 -2.94 -4.83 -14.32
C VAL A 151 -1.57 -5.50 -14.21
N ALA A 152 -0.50 -4.72 -13.99
CA ALA A 152 0.85 -5.25 -13.85
C ALA A 152 1.00 -6.19 -12.63
N VAL A 153 0.33 -5.89 -11.51
CA VAL A 153 0.30 -6.74 -10.32
C VAL A 153 -0.37 -8.09 -10.62
N ASN A 154 -1.33 -8.16 -11.54
CA ASN A 154 -1.93 -9.44 -11.93
C ASN A 154 -0.95 -10.39 -12.63
N ASP A 155 0.07 -9.84 -13.28
CA ASP A 155 1.13 -10.61 -13.96
C ASP A 155 2.31 -10.95 -13.01
N SER A 156 2.19 -10.62 -11.72
CA SER A 156 3.21 -10.88 -10.71
C SER A 156 3.22 -12.34 -10.28
N ASP A 157 4.40 -12.89 -10.02
CA ASP A 157 4.54 -14.19 -9.36
C ASP A 157 4.52 -14.02 -7.83
N MET A 158 3.30 -13.95 -7.28
CA MET A 158 3.09 -13.79 -5.85
C MET A 158 3.60 -14.98 -5.04
N ALA A 159 3.68 -16.18 -5.65
CA ALA A 159 4.21 -17.37 -4.99
C ALA A 159 5.75 -17.34 -4.86
N ALA A 160 6.42 -16.60 -5.75
CA ALA A 160 7.85 -16.32 -5.66
C ALA A 160 8.19 -15.00 -4.95
N GLY A 161 7.19 -14.31 -4.36
CA GLY A 161 7.40 -13.02 -3.68
C GLY A 161 7.67 -11.84 -4.62
N THR A 162 7.52 -12.04 -5.94
CA THR A 162 7.82 -11.02 -6.92
C THR A 162 6.57 -10.18 -7.19
N VAL A 163 6.69 -8.86 -7.05
CA VAL A 163 5.60 -7.90 -7.33
C VAL A 163 6.04 -6.94 -8.43
N ASN A 164 5.26 -6.91 -9.51
CA ASN A 164 5.43 -5.96 -10.61
C ASN A 164 4.35 -4.86 -10.50
N PHE A 165 4.77 -3.62 -10.27
CA PHE A 165 3.87 -2.46 -10.26
C PHE A 165 3.84 -1.70 -11.61
N GLY A 166 4.50 -2.22 -12.62
CA GLY A 166 4.61 -1.55 -13.92
C GLY A 166 5.49 -0.29 -13.91
N ASP A 167 5.55 0.36 -15.06
CA ASP A 167 6.26 1.62 -15.23
C ASP A 167 5.35 2.80 -14.84
N VAL A 168 5.89 3.75 -14.11
CA VAL A 168 5.20 4.97 -13.68
C VAL A 168 5.43 6.13 -14.65
N SER A 169 6.48 6.07 -15.45
CA SER A 169 6.91 7.15 -16.35
C SER A 169 5.82 7.65 -17.32
N PRO A 170 4.93 6.80 -17.88
CA PRO A 170 3.87 7.28 -18.77
C PRO A 170 2.84 8.20 -18.11
N PHE A 171 2.79 8.25 -16.78
CA PHE A 171 1.80 8.99 -16.00
C PHE A 171 2.35 10.28 -15.38
N VAL A 172 3.63 10.56 -15.56
CA VAL A 172 4.29 11.83 -15.18
C VAL A 172 4.13 12.83 -16.30
N ARG A 173 3.96 14.11 -15.93
CA ARG A 173 3.82 15.22 -16.88
C ARG A 173 5.06 16.09 -16.89
#